data_8d9b0e8c872f8c66820489b3a19fda6c
#
_entry.id   8d9b0e8c872f8c66820489b3a19fda6c
#
_cell.length_a   1.000
_cell.length_b   1.000
_cell.length_c   1.000
_cell.angle_alpha   90.00
_cell.angle_beta   90.00
_cell.angle_gamma   90.00
#
_symmetry.space_group_name_H-M   'P 1'
#
loop_
_entity.id
_entity.type
_entity.pdbx_description
1 polymer ?
#
loop_
_entity_poly.entity_id
_entity_poly.type
_entity_poly.pdbx_seq_one_letter_code
_entity_poly.pdbx_strand_id
1 'polypeptide(L)'
;MKNPDISSLEHTSWRCQYHVVFAPKYRRMEIYREIRADIGVILRKLCQQKGVEIIEVNACPDHIHMLISIPPKYSVSQIMGYLKGKSSLMIFDRHANLKYKYGNRHFWARGYFVDTVGRNKKAIKAYIQNQLQEDQIADQISIKEFVDPFTGSKNTKA
;
A
#
# COMPACT_ATOMS: atom_id res chain seq x y z
N MET A 1 3.14 28.25 15.80
CA MET A 1 3.20 27.61 14.46
C MET A 1 2.86 26.13 14.62
N LYS A 2 1.81 25.66 13.98
CA LYS A 2 1.48 24.25 14.01
C LYS A 2 2.48 23.49 13.14
N ASN A 3 3.08 22.43 13.69
CA ASN A 3 3.92 21.54 12.91
C ASN A 3 3.02 20.88 11.84
N PRO A 4 3.33 21.03 10.53
CA PRO A 4 2.49 20.49 9.46
C PRO A 4 2.40 18.96 9.45
N ASP A 5 3.32 18.28 10.14
CA ASP A 5 3.33 16.82 10.22
C ASP A 5 2.45 16.27 11.34
N ILE A 6 1.89 17.13 12.18
CA ILE A 6 1.04 16.72 13.30
C ILE A 6 -0.42 16.96 12.96
N SER A 7 -1.17 15.89 12.90
CA SER A 7 -2.63 15.93 12.77
C SER A 7 -3.29 16.05 14.14
N SER A 8 -4.48 16.63 14.19
CA SER A 8 -5.22 16.78 15.43
C SER A 8 -6.69 16.49 15.25
N LEU A 9 -7.27 15.78 16.21
CA LEU A 9 -8.68 15.72 16.49
C LEU A 9 -8.97 16.64 17.68
N GLU A 10 -10.23 16.80 18.05
CA GLU A 10 -10.67 17.78 19.06
C GLU A 10 -9.82 17.76 20.36
N HIS A 11 -9.42 16.58 20.85
CA HIS A 11 -8.63 16.45 22.08
C HIS A 11 -7.35 15.62 21.90
N THR A 12 -6.98 15.27 20.67
CA THR A 12 -5.86 14.39 20.39
C THR A 12 -5.03 14.92 19.23
N SER A 13 -3.74 15.09 19.46
CA SER A 13 -2.76 15.34 18.40
C SER A 13 -2.00 14.07 18.11
N TRP A 14 -1.73 13.79 16.83
CA TRP A 14 -1.11 12.53 16.44
C TRP A 14 -0.24 12.67 15.19
N ARG A 15 0.74 11.77 15.12
CA ARG A 15 1.59 11.58 13.96
C ARG A 15 1.78 10.07 13.77
N CYS A 16 0.85 9.46 13.05
CA CYS A 16 0.85 8.03 12.79
C CYS A 16 1.09 7.80 11.30
N GLN A 17 2.36 7.89 10.89
CA GLN A 17 2.77 7.80 9.50
C GLN A 17 3.49 6.49 9.24
N TYR A 18 3.18 5.88 8.10
CA TYR A 18 3.68 4.56 7.72
C TYR A 18 4.07 4.55 6.26
N HIS A 19 5.18 3.89 5.99
CA HIS A 19 5.53 3.44 4.65
C HIS A 19 4.97 2.04 4.48
N VAL A 20 4.04 1.87 3.53
CA VAL A 20 3.45 0.57 3.21
C VAL A 20 3.77 0.19 1.78
N VAL A 21 3.98 -1.10 1.56
CA VAL A 21 4.23 -1.65 0.23
C VAL A 21 3.39 -2.91 0.05
N PHE A 22 2.70 -3.01 -1.07
CA PHE A 22 1.91 -4.18 -1.42
C PHE A 22 1.93 -4.42 -2.92
N ALA A 23 1.65 -5.64 -3.33
CA ALA A 23 1.84 -6.08 -4.70
C ALA A 23 0.65 -6.89 -5.21
N PRO A 24 0.41 -6.90 -6.53
CA PRO A 24 -0.52 -7.83 -7.14
C PRO A 24 -0.16 -9.28 -6.82
N LYS A 25 -1.17 -10.14 -6.77
CA LYS A 25 -1.00 -11.56 -6.53
C LYS A 25 -0.01 -12.16 -7.53
N TYR A 26 0.95 -12.93 -7.02
CA TYR A 26 2.09 -13.46 -7.80
C TYR A 26 3.01 -12.39 -8.37
N ARG A 27 2.95 -11.16 -7.87
CA ARG A 27 3.71 -10.01 -8.38
C ARG A 27 3.58 -9.83 -9.89
N ARG A 28 2.39 -10.05 -10.41
CA ARG A 28 2.11 -9.85 -11.83
C ARG A 28 2.28 -8.37 -12.18
N MET A 29 2.89 -8.12 -13.33
CA MET A 29 3.11 -6.78 -13.85
C MET A 29 1.82 -6.28 -14.52
N GLU A 30 0.83 -5.91 -13.70
CA GLU A 30 -0.50 -5.48 -14.17
C GLU A 30 -0.73 -3.96 -14.04
N ILE A 31 0.13 -3.27 -13.30
CA ILE A 31 -0.08 -1.86 -12.95
C ILE A 31 0.50 -0.97 -14.04
N TYR A 32 -0.22 -0.89 -15.17
CA TYR A 32 0.14 -0.06 -16.32
C TYR A 32 -1.01 0.81 -16.77
N ARG A 33 -0.69 1.93 -17.43
CA ARG A 33 -1.64 2.79 -18.15
C ARG A 33 -2.96 3.03 -17.41
N GLU A 34 -4.07 2.56 -17.98
CA GLU A 34 -5.43 2.75 -17.43
C GLU A 34 -5.60 2.09 -16.07
N ILE A 35 -5.10 0.87 -15.88
CA ILE A 35 -5.15 0.17 -14.60
C ILE A 35 -4.39 0.95 -13.53
N ARG A 36 -3.22 1.47 -13.86
CA ARG A 36 -2.43 2.30 -12.94
C ARG A 36 -3.18 3.57 -12.54
N ALA A 37 -3.78 4.25 -13.50
CA ALA A 37 -4.57 5.44 -13.25
C ALA A 37 -5.80 5.13 -12.38
N ASP A 38 -6.52 4.06 -12.67
CA ASP A 38 -7.68 3.63 -11.91
C ASP A 38 -7.32 3.24 -10.47
N ILE A 39 -6.25 2.50 -10.29
CA ILE A 39 -5.74 2.14 -8.95
C ILE A 39 -5.43 3.40 -8.15
N GLY A 40 -4.77 4.37 -8.74
CA GLY A 40 -4.50 5.64 -8.08
C GLY A 40 -5.76 6.36 -7.62
N VAL A 41 -6.76 6.47 -8.48
CA VAL A 41 -8.06 7.09 -8.17
C VAL A 41 -8.77 6.30 -7.07
N ILE A 42 -8.82 4.98 -7.18
CA ILE A 42 -9.48 4.09 -6.22
C ILE A 42 -8.84 4.23 -4.83
N LEU A 43 -7.53 4.14 -4.73
CA LEU A 43 -6.82 4.23 -3.45
C LEU A 43 -7.01 5.60 -2.79
N ARG A 44 -6.96 6.69 -3.56
CA ARG A 44 -7.21 8.04 -3.04
C ARG A 44 -8.61 8.17 -2.46
N LYS A 45 -9.61 7.67 -3.18
CA LYS A 45 -11.00 7.68 -2.73
C LYS A 45 -11.21 6.89 -1.45
N LEU A 46 -10.64 5.68 -1.39
CA LEU A 46 -10.77 4.82 -0.22
C LEU A 46 -10.05 5.39 1.01
N CYS A 47 -8.86 5.95 0.82
CA CYS A 47 -8.14 6.65 1.89
C CYS A 47 -8.93 7.85 2.41
N GLN A 48 -9.48 8.66 1.51
CA GLN A 48 -10.29 9.80 1.88
C GLN A 48 -11.51 9.41 2.71
N GLN A 49 -12.17 8.31 2.38
CA GLN A 49 -13.34 7.82 3.12
C GLN A 49 -13.01 7.42 4.58
N LYS A 50 -11.76 7.06 4.85
CA LYS A 50 -11.29 6.69 6.20
C LYS A 50 -10.50 7.79 6.90
N GLY A 51 -10.39 8.96 6.29
CA GLY A 51 -9.56 10.03 6.83
C GLY A 51 -8.07 9.71 6.84
N VAL A 52 -7.65 8.79 5.98
CA VAL A 52 -6.23 8.48 5.76
C VAL A 52 -5.66 9.44 4.74
N GLU A 53 -4.61 10.17 5.14
CA GLU A 53 -3.90 11.06 4.25
C GLU A 53 -2.85 10.30 3.46
N ILE A 54 -2.83 10.48 2.14
CA ILE A 54 -1.75 10.01 1.28
C ILE A 54 -0.73 11.14 1.16
N ILE A 55 0.45 10.94 1.72
CA ILE A 55 1.54 11.91 1.67
C ILE A 55 2.31 11.76 0.37
N GLU A 56 2.59 10.51 -0.02
CA GLU A 56 3.28 10.17 -1.24
C GLU A 56 2.83 8.79 -1.73
N VAL A 57 2.75 8.59 -3.03
CA VAL A 57 2.46 7.29 -3.64
C VAL A 57 3.25 7.12 -4.91
N ASN A 58 3.79 5.93 -5.11
CA ASN A 58 4.41 5.52 -6.37
C ASN A 58 3.91 4.13 -6.76
N ALA A 59 3.26 4.06 -7.91
CA ALA A 59 2.75 2.82 -8.46
C ALA A 59 3.75 2.29 -9.51
N CYS A 60 4.44 1.23 -9.15
CA CYS A 60 5.30 0.47 -10.05
C CYS A 60 4.51 -0.65 -10.73
N PRO A 61 4.97 -1.23 -11.84
CA PRO A 61 4.20 -2.23 -12.57
C PRO A 61 3.78 -3.45 -11.75
N ASP A 62 4.56 -3.85 -10.76
CA ASP A 62 4.36 -5.06 -9.94
C ASP A 62 4.20 -4.78 -8.44
N HIS A 63 4.17 -3.51 -8.02
CA HIS A 63 4.00 -3.15 -6.62
C HIS A 63 3.65 -1.68 -6.44
N ILE A 64 3.17 -1.35 -5.25
CA ILE A 64 2.81 0.03 -4.87
C ILE A 64 3.52 0.40 -3.58
N HIS A 65 4.12 1.58 -3.56
CA HIS A 65 4.63 2.26 -2.37
C HIS A 65 3.68 3.37 -1.97
N MET A 66 3.33 3.44 -0.70
CA MET A 66 2.56 4.54 -0.16
C MET A 66 3.16 5.02 1.15
N LEU A 67 3.26 6.33 1.29
CA LEU A 67 3.49 6.98 2.57
C LEU A 67 2.16 7.57 3.01
N ILE A 68 1.61 7.03 4.09
CA ILE A 68 0.27 7.37 4.56
C ILE A 68 0.25 7.77 6.03
N SER A 69 -0.71 8.61 6.38
CA SER A 69 -1.00 9.00 7.75
C SER A 69 -2.35 8.42 8.15
N ILE A 70 -2.35 7.57 9.17
CA ILE A 70 -3.54 6.84 9.62
C ILE A 70 -4.03 7.43 10.95
N PRO A 71 -5.33 7.82 11.05
CA PRO A 71 -5.89 8.23 12.33
C PRO A 71 -5.73 7.15 13.40
N PRO A 72 -5.41 7.51 14.67
CA PRO A 72 -5.12 6.55 15.73
C PRO A 72 -6.30 5.64 16.09
N LYS A 73 -7.50 5.96 15.68
CA LYS A 73 -8.68 5.10 15.85
C LYS A 73 -8.66 3.83 14.99
N TYR A 74 -7.78 3.76 13.99
CA TYR A 74 -7.62 2.58 13.13
C TYR A 74 -6.25 1.95 13.32
N SER A 75 -6.19 0.63 13.30
CA SER A 75 -4.94 -0.09 13.17
C SER A 75 -4.46 -0.10 11.72
N VAL A 76 -3.17 -0.34 11.51
CA VAL A 76 -2.61 -0.52 10.16
C VAL A 76 -3.31 -1.69 9.46
N SER A 77 -3.52 -2.81 10.15
CA SER A 77 -4.17 -3.98 9.57
C SER A 77 -5.62 -3.72 9.14
N GLN A 78 -6.37 -2.93 9.89
CA GLN A 78 -7.72 -2.52 9.50
C GLN A 78 -7.70 -1.71 8.21
N ILE A 79 -6.82 -0.73 8.11
CA ILE A 79 -6.69 0.11 6.92
C ILE A 79 -6.20 -0.70 5.73
N MET A 80 -5.19 -1.55 5.89
CA MET A 80 -4.67 -2.37 4.80
C MET A 80 -5.69 -3.40 4.33
N GLY A 81 -6.44 -4.03 5.23
CA GLY A 81 -7.54 -4.92 4.88
C GLY A 81 -8.64 -4.22 4.09
N TYR A 82 -9.00 -3.03 4.52
CA TYR A 82 -9.98 -2.18 3.82
C TYR A 82 -9.49 -1.77 2.42
N LEU A 83 -8.29 -1.23 2.32
CA LEU A 83 -7.73 -0.77 1.04
C LEU A 83 -7.59 -1.92 0.05
N LYS A 84 -7.00 -3.02 0.46
CA LYS A 84 -6.78 -4.18 -0.42
C LYS A 84 -8.09 -4.87 -0.81
N GLY A 85 -9.00 -5.06 0.13
CA GLY A 85 -10.27 -5.71 -0.14
C GLY A 85 -11.19 -4.90 -1.05
N LYS A 86 -11.41 -3.64 -0.71
CA LYS A 86 -12.28 -2.75 -1.49
C LYS A 86 -11.68 -2.41 -2.86
N SER A 87 -10.38 -2.15 -2.93
CA SER A 87 -9.73 -1.85 -4.21
C SER A 87 -9.76 -3.05 -5.16
N SER A 88 -9.60 -4.29 -4.67
CA SER A 88 -9.74 -5.49 -5.49
C SER A 88 -11.10 -5.56 -6.19
N LEU A 89 -12.17 -5.34 -5.44
CA LEU A 89 -13.53 -5.33 -5.99
C LEU A 89 -13.71 -4.24 -7.05
N MET A 90 -13.23 -3.05 -6.78
CA MET A 90 -13.36 -1.91 -7.69
C MET A 90 -12.50 -2.08 -8.95
N ILE A 91 -11.31 -2.66 -8.83
CA ILE A 91 -10.45 -2.99 -9.97
C ILE A 91 -11.13 -4.02 -10.87
N PHE A 92 -11.70 -5.08 -10.30
CA PHE A 92 -12.38 -6.11 -11.07
C PHE A 92 -13.67 -5.61 -11.72
N ASP A 93 -14.36 -4.65 -11.11
CA ASP A 93 -15.52 -4.01 -11.73
C ASP A 93 -15.15 -3.23 -12.97
N ARG A 94 -14.03 -2.51 -12.93
CA ARG A 94 -13.56 -1.69 -14.05
C ARG A 94 -12.81 -2.49 -15.12
N HIS A 95 -12.16 -3.58 -14.72
CA HIS A 95 -11.33 -4.43 -15.57
C HIS A 95 -11.75 -5.90 -15.42
N ALA A 96 -12.92 -6.22 -15.96
CA ALA A 96 -13.55 -7.53 -15.82
C ALA A 96 -12.68 -8.71 -16.30
N ASN A 97 -11.80 -8.48 -17.30
CA ASN A 97 -10.87 -9.49 -17.78
C ASN A 97 -9.85 -9.94 -16.72
N LEU A 98 -9.47 -9.06 -15.80
CA LEU A 98 -8.58 -9.41 -14.69
C LEU A 98 -9.23 -10.35 -13.69
N LYS A 99 -10.53 -10.29 -13.55
CA LYS A 99 -11.31 -11.13 -12.64
C LYS A 99 -11.09 -12.63 -12.89
N TYR A 100 -11.06 -13.04 -14.14
CA TYR A 100 -10.78 -14.43 -14.52
C TYR A 100 -9.34 -14.83 -14.23
N LYS A 101 -8.40 -13.93 -14.45
CA LYS A 101 -6.98 -14.15 -14.22
C LYS A 101 -6.65 -14.36 -12.74
N TYR A 102 -7.38 -13.69 -11.83
CA TYR A 102 -7.17 -13.73 -10.39
C TYR A 102 -8.19 -14.58 -9.62
N GLY A 103 -8.99 -15.36 -10.30
CA GLY A 103 -9.95 -16.27 -9.69
C GLY A 103 -11.09 -15.57 -8.95
N ASN A 104 -11.50 -14.40 -9.41
CA ASN A 104 -12.64 -13.62 -8.91
C ASN A 104 -12.53 -13.09 -7.47
N ARG A 105 -11.38 -13.17 -6.77
CA ARG A 105 -11.36 -12.90 -5.34
C ARG A 105 -10.40 -11.81 -4.91
N HIS A 106 -9.13 -11.94 -5.26
CA HIS A 106 -8.08 -11.09 -4.72
C HIS A 106 -7.14 -10.63 -5.82
N PHE A 107 -7.10 -9.33 -6.04
CA PHE A 107 -6.11 -8.73 -6.93
C PHE A 107 -4.72 -8.69 -6.27
N TRP A 108 -4.67 -8.39 -4.98
CA TRP A 108 -3.44 -8.21 -4.23
C TRP A 108 -2.93 -9.51 -3.61
N ALA A 109 -1.62 -9.66 -3.54
CA ALA A 109 -0.98 -10.71 -2.76
C ALA A 109 -1.34 -10.58 -1.28
N ARG A 110 -1.29 -11.68 -0.55
CA ARG A 110 -1.44 -11.69 0.91
C ARG A 110 -0.32 -10.87 1.55
N GLY A 111 -0.66 -10.19 2.62
CA GLY A 111 0.30 -9.43 3.38
C GLY A 111 0.71 -8.13 2.71
N TYR A 112 1.61 -7.45 3.36
CA TYR A 112 2.18 -6.18 2.93
C TYR A 112 3.43 -5.89 3.77
N PHE A 113 4.26 -5.02 3.27
CA PHE A 113 5.34 -4.44 4.08
C PHE A 113 4.82 -3.19 4.77
N VAL A 114 5.17 -3.00 6.04
CA VAL A 114 4.91 -1.74 6.74
C VAL A 114 6.11 -1.36 7.61
N ASP A 115 6.43 -0.08 7.58
CA ASP A 115 7.43 0.52 8.43
C ASP A 115 6.89 1.83 9.02
N THR A 116 7.24 2.12 10.24
CA THR A 116 6.89 3.39 10.87
C THR A 116 7.81 4.50 10.34
N VAL A 117 7.20 5.64 10.06
CA VAL A 117 7.92 6.82 9.60
C VAL A 117 7.99 7.80 10.75
N GLY A 118 9.14 7.89 11.38
CA GLY A 118 9.40 8.90 12.41
C GLY A 118 9.85 10.22 11.77
N ARG A 119 10.96 10.72 12.24
CA ARG A 119 11.56 11.99 11.78
C ARG A 119 12.18 11.91 10.37
N ASN A 120 12.33 10.71 9.81
CA ASN A 120 12.96 10.48 8.51
C ASN A 120 12.01 10.55 7.31
N LYS A 121 10.85 11.19 7.46
CA LYS A 121 9.84 11.33 6.40
C LYS A 121 10.43 11.81 5.08
N LYS A 122 11.31 12.81 5.11
CA LYS A 122 11.96 13.34 3.89
C LYS A 122 12.80 12.30 3.17
N ALA A 123 13.55 11.51 3.91
CA ALA A 123 14.39 10.45 3.33
C ALA A 123 13.53 9.35 2.72
N ILE A 124 12.47 8.94 3.38
CA ILE A 124 11.53 7.92 2.88
C ILE A 124 10.77 8.44 1.67
N LYS A 125 10.32 9.68 1.70
CA LYS A 125 9.66 10.32 0.56
C LYS A 125 10.58 10.38 -0.66
N ALA A 126 11.82 10.80 -0.48
CA ALA A 126 12.82 10.82 -1.55
C ALA A 126 13.12 9.41 -2.08
N TYR A 127 13.18 8.42 -1.20
CA TYR A 127 13.39 7.03 -1.56
C TYR A 127 12.24 6.47 -2.40
N ILE A 128 10.99 6.76 -2.04
CA ILE A 128 9.80 6.37 -2.81
C ILE A 128 9.79 7.03 -4.19
N GLN A 129 10.24 8.27 -4.29
CA GLN A 129 10.31 9.01 -5.55
C GLN A 129 11.47 8.56 -6.45
N ASN A 130 12.51 7.98 -5.90
CA ASN A 130 13.71 7.59 -6.62
C ASN A 130 13.60 6.19 -7.19
N GLN A 131 13.37 6.12 -8.50
CA GLN A 131 13.19 4.85 -9.23
C GLN A 131 14.42 3.95 -9.23
N LEU A 132 15.62 4.48 -9.07
CA LEU A 132 16.85 3.69 -9.01
C LEU A 132 16.91 2.75 -7.79
N GLN A 133 16.08 2.96 -6.81
CA GLN A 133 16.00 2.16 -5.59
C GLN A 133 14.81 1.18 -5.59
N GLU A 134 14.01 1.17 -6.63
CA GLU A 134 12.85 0.28 -6.75
C GLU A 134 13.24 -1.19 -6.68
N ASP A 135 14.34 -1.55 -7.33
CA ASP A 135 14.81 -2.94 -7.34
C ASP A 135 15.14 -3.47 -5.94
N GLN A 136 15.78 -2.66 -5.11
CA GLN A 136 16.09 -3.05 -3.74
C GLN A 136 14.84 -3.24 -2.89
N ILE A 137 13.85 -2.39 -3.06
CA ILE A 137 12.58 -2.52 -2.36
C ILE A 137 11.78 -3.69 -2.90
N ALA A 138 11.79 -3.90 -4.21
CA ALA A 138 11.18 -5.06 -4.85
C ALA A 138 11.77 -6.37 -4.33
N ASP A 139 13.08 -6.43 -4.16
CA ASP A 139 13.76 -7.58 -3.56
C ASP A 139 13.33 -7.80 -2.10
N GLN A 140 13.21 -6.74 -1.32
CA GLN A 140 12.74 -6.83 0.06
C GLN A 140 11.29 -7.33 0.15
N ILE A 141 10.43 -6.90 -0.74
CA ILE A 141 9.05 -7.40 -0.83
C ILE A 141 9.05 -8.88 -1.18
N SER A 142 9.83 -9.29 -2.17
CA SER A 142 9.95 -10.69 -2.57
C SER A 142 10.41 -11.57 -1.43
N ILE A 143 11.42 -11.14 -0.67
CA ILE A 143 11.91 -11.85 0.52
C ILE A 143 10.80 -11.95 1.58
N LYS A 144 10.01 -10.89 1.77
CA LYS A 144 8.95 -10.85 2.77
C LYS A 144 7.70 -11.62 2.36
N GLU A 145 7.42 -11.75 1.07
CA GLU A 145 6.37 -12.63 0.57
C GLU A 145 6.65 -14.11 0.86
N PHE A 146 7.92 -14.49 1.05
CA PHE A 146 8.32 -15.84 1.47
C PHE A 146 8.09 -16.11 2.96
N VAL A 147 7.87 -15.07 3.75
CA VAL A 147 7.54 -15.19 5.17
C VAL A 147 6.11 -14.71 5.34
N ASP A 148 5.20 -15.62 5.69
CA ASP A 148 3.84 -15.24 6.01
C ASP A 148 3.88 -14.34 7.25
N PRO A 149 3.44 -13.06 7.14
CA PRO A 149 3.49 -12.14 8.28
C PRO A 149 2.57 -12.55 9.43
N PHE A 150 1.62 -13.46 9.17
CA PHE A 150 0.66 -13.92 10.18
C PHE A 150 1.06 -15.23 10.85
N THR A 151 1.72 -16.13 10.15
CA THR A 151 2.12 -17.45 10.66
C THR A 151 3.62 -17.59 10.85
N GLY A 152 4.41 -16.68 10.28
CA GLY A 152 5.87 -16.76 10.31
C GLY A 152 6.44 -17.91 9.48
N SER A 153 5.60 -18.63 8.74
CA SER A 153 6.06 -19.72 7.89
C SER A 153 6.71 -19.19 6.62
N LYS A 154 7.88 -19.75 6.28
CA LYS A 154 8.51 -19.46 5.00
C LYS A 154 7.75 -20.22 3.91
N ASN A 155 7.21 -19.50 2.95
CA ASN A 155 6.78 -20.12 1.72
C ASN A 155 8.01 -20.61 0.97
N THR A 156 8.32 -21.88 1.09
CA THR A 156 9.35 -22.50 0.26
C THR A 156 8.83 -22.52 -1.17
N LYS A 157 9.41 -21.70 -1.99
CA LYS A 157 9.25 -21.87 -3.43
C LYS A 157 9.95 -23.19 -3.80
N ALA A 158 9.18 -24.08 -4.31
CA ALA A 158 9.76 -25.17 -5.06
C ALA A 158 10.48 -24.61 -6.30
#